data_29b0be1c8b64bd4ca853ae3279dc1a73
#
_entry.id   29b0be1c8b64bd4ca853ae3279dc1a73
#
_cell.length_a   1.000
_cell.length_b   1.000
_cell.length_c   1.000
_cell.angle_alpha   90.00
_cell.angle_beta   90.00
_cell.angle_gamma   90.00
#
_symmetry.space_group_name_H-M   'P 1'
#
loop_
_entity.id
_entity.type
_entity.pdbx_description
1 polymer ?
#
loop_
_entity_poly.entity_id
_entity_poly.type
_entity_poly.pdbx_seq_one_letter_code
_entity_poly.pdbx_strand_id
1 'polypeptide(L)'
;MKGGAFLFRKLREDIAVVKEKDPAARSSIEIILTYSGLKAVRSYRKAHWLYKHKMFTLARIISQRSRHKTGIEIHPGATIGKNLFIDHGAGVVIGETTEIGDNCTLYQGVTLGGTGKDTGKRHPTLGNN
;
A
#
# COMPACT_ATOMS: atom_id res chain seq x y z
N MET A 1 5.42 22.38 9.36
CA MET A 1 4.51 21.38 9.94
C MET A 1 5.10 19.99 9.81
N LYS A 2 5.16 19.29 10.91
CA LYS A 2 5.81 17.97 10.98
C LYS A 2 5.16 16.93 10.04
N GLY A 3 3.85 16.95 9.89
CA GLY A 3 3.13 16.00 9.03
C GLY A 3 3.43 16.14 7.55
N GLY A 4 3.52 17.38 7.05
CA GLY A 4 3.84 17.64 5.65
C GLY A 4 5.25 17.22 5.29
N ALA A 5 6.22 17.52 6.15
CA ALA A 5 7.61 17.11 5.94
C ALA A 5 7.76 15.58 5.96
N PHE A 6 7.04 14.90 6.86
CA PHE A 6 7.04 13.45 6.93
C PHE A 6 6.49 12.82 5.64
N LEU A 7 5.36 13.30 5.15
CA LEU A 7 4.75 12.78 3.92
C LEU A 7 5.62 13.03 2.70
N PHE A 8 6.28 14.18 2.61
CA PHE A 8 7.18 14.49 1.52
C PHE A 8 8.42 13.58 1.55
N ARG A 9 8.98 13.34 2.72
CA ARG A 9 10.10 12.42 2.89
C ARG A 9 9.72 11.00 2.47
N LYS A 10 8.53 10.53 2.88
CA LYS A 10 8.03 9.21 2.50
C LYS A 10 7.85 9.10 0.99
N LEU A 11 7.34 10.14 0.35
CA LEU A 11 7.20 10.16 -1.10
C LEU A 11 8.56 10.03 -1.79
N ARG A 12 9.57 10.73 -1.31
CA ARG A 12 10.93 10.62 -1.86
C ARG A 12 11.50 9.21 -1.70
N GLU A 13 11.29 8.60 -0.54
CA GLU A 13 11.71 7.22 -0.29
C GLU A 13 10.99 6.24 -1.23
N ASP A 14 9.69 6.41 -1.42
CA ASP A 14 8.91 5.57 -2.33
C ASP A 14 9.40 5.68 -3.78
N ILE A 15 9.68 6.88 -4.22
CA ILE A 15 10.22 7.12 -5.58
C ILE A 15 11.57 6.43 -5.74
N ALA A 16 12.43 6.53 -4.73
CA ALA A 16 13.73 5.87 -4.76
C ALA A 16 13.62 4.36 -4.89
N VAL A 17 12.67 3.75 -4.17
CA VAL A 17 12.41 2.30 -4.26
C VAL A 17 11.98 1.91 -5.67
N VAL A 18 11.09 2.68 -6.29
CA VAL A 18 10.65 2.40 -7.66
C VAL A 18 11.81 2.49 -8.64
N LYS A 19 12.64 3.52 -8.52
CA LYS A 19 13.81 3.68 -9.40
C LYS A 19 14.82 2.55 -9.25
N GLU A 20 14.97 2.04 -8.04
CA GLU A 20 15.88 0.93 -7.77
C GLU A 20 15.37 -0.38 -8.38
N LYS A 21 14.05 -0.64 -8.27
CA LYS A 21 13.48 -1.94 -8.62
C LYS A 21 12.97 -2.04 -10.05
N ASP A 22 12.65 -0.93 -10.70
CA ASP A 22 12.11 -0.92 -12.05
C ASP A 22 13.04 -0.18 -13.02
N PRO A 23 13.72 -0.90 -13.92
CA PRO A 23 14.61 -0.25 -14.89
C PRO A 23 13.88 0.65 -15.89
N ALA A 24 12.56 0.51 -16.03
CA ALA A 24 11.77 1.37 -16.91
C ALA A 24 11.41 2.72 -16.28
N ALA A 25 11.64 2.89 -14.99
CA ALA A 25 11.35 4.15 -14.30
C ALA A 25 12.33 5.24 -14.71
N ARG A 26 11.83 6.37 -15.22
CA ARG A 26 12.67 7.43 -15.78
C ARG A 26 12.79 8.65 -14.87
N SER A 27 11.65 9.26 -14.53
CA SER A 27 11.64 10.50 -13.77
C SER A 27 10.71 10.40 -12.59
N SER A 28 10.94 11.26 -11.59
CA SER A 28 10.08 11.30 -10.40
C SER A 28 8.65 11.69 -10.75
N ILE A 29 8.46 12.60 -11.70
CA ILE A 29 7.12 13.03 -12.13
C ILE A 29 6.39 11.88 -12.81
N GLU A 30 7.06 11.15 -13.71
CA GLU A 30 6.46 9.98 -14.36
C GLU A 30 6.04 8.94 -13.32
N ILE A 31 6.89 8.67 -12.34
CA ILE A 31 6.60 7.70 -11.28
C ILE A 31 5.37 8.13 -10.47
N ILE A 32 5.30 9.39 -10.05
CA ILE A 32 4.17 9.90 -9.28
C ILE A 32 2.86 9.78 -10.08
N LEU A 33 2.90 10.06 -11.36
CA LEU A 33 1.70 10.12 -12.20
C LEU A 33 1.24 8.74 -12.68
N THR A 34 2.15 7.80 -12.88
CA THR A 34 1.84 6.56 -13.61
C THR A 34 1.92 5.28 -12.80
N TYR A 35 2.61 5.28 -11.67
CA TYR A 35 2.78 4.05 -10.89
C TYR A 35 1.61 3.85 -9.93
N SER A 36 0.72 2.93 -10.26
CA SER A 36 -0.46 2.61 -9.45
C SER A 36 -0.08 2.09 -8.07
N GLY A 37 0.96 1.27 -7.98
CA GLY A 37 1.44 0.75 -6.70
C GLY A 37 1.85 1.86 -5.73
N LEU A 38 2.55 2.87 -6.21
CA LEU A 38 2.93 4.02 -5.39
C LEU A 38 1.69 4.78 -4.89
N LYS A 39 0.73 5.02 -5.77
CA LYS A 39 -0.51 5.70 -5.40
C LYS A 39 -1.29 4.92 -4.34
N ALA A 40 -1.38 3.61 -4.51
CA ALA A 40 -2.09 2.74 -3.59
C ALA A 40 -1.44 2.74 -2.20
N VAL A 41 -0.12 2.64 -2.13
CA VAL A 41 0.61 2.64 -0.85
C VAL A 41 0.46 3.99 -0.14
N ARG A 42 0.51 5.09 -0.88
CA ARG A 42 0.31 6.42 -0.29
C ARG A 42 -1.09 6.60 0.27
N SER A 43 -2.11 6.17 -0.46
CA SER A 43 -3.50 6.19 0.01
C SER A 43 -3.67 5.30 1.24
N TYR A 44 -3.04 4.12 1.23
CA TYR A 44 -3.05 3.23 2.38
C TYR A 44 -2.52 3.91 3.65
N ARG A 45 -1.43 4.66 3.55
CA ARG A 45 -0.86 5.33 4.74
C ARG A 45 -1.86 6.29 5.39
N LYS A 46 -2.58 7.06 4.57
CA LYS A 46 -3.63 7.96 5.06
C LYS A 46 -4.78 7.19 5.68
N ALA A 47 -5.25 6.16 4.99
CA ALA A 47 -6.35 5.33 5.47
C ALA A 47 -5.98 4.59 6.75
N HIS A 48 -4.75 4.08 6.82
CA HIS A 48 -4.26 3.38 8.00
C HIS A 48 -4.20 4.30 9.23
N TRP A 49 -3.73 5.52 9.06
CA TRP A 49 -3.74 6.52 10.13
C TRP A 49 -5.15 6.75 10.66
N LEU A 50 -6.12 6.93 9.75
CA LEU A 50 -7.52 7.10 10.13
C LEU A 50 -8.06 5.86 10.84
N TYR A 51 -7.72 4.69 10.34
CA TYR A 51 -8.14 3.42 10.95
C TYR A 51 -7.62 3.30 12.38
N LYS A 52 -6.36 3.65 12.62
CA LYS A 52 -5.77 3.64 13.97
C LYS A 52 -6.43 4.63 14.91
N HIS A 53 -7.01 5.70 14.38
CA HIS A 53 -7.76 6.68 15.17
C HIS A 53 -9.26 6.38 15.22
N LYS A 54 -9.63 5.13 14.91
CA LYS A 54 -11.00 4.61 14.96
C LYS A 54 -11.98 5.30 14.02
N MET A 55 -11.47 5.98 12.98
CA MET A 55 -12.28 6.59 11.93
C MET A 55 -12.45 5.58 10.79
N PHE A 56 -13.09 4.44 11.09
CA PHE A 56 -13.13 3.27 10.23
C PHE A 56 -13.82 3.51 8.90
N THR A 57 -14.96 4.18 8.92
CA THR A 57 -15.74 4.42 7.69
C THR A 57 -14.96 5.30 6.72
N LEU A 58 -14.38 6.39 7.23
CA LEU A 58 -13.59 7.29 6.38
C LEU A 58 -12.35 6.58 5.83
N ALA A 59 -11.69 5.78 6.65
CA ALA A 59 -10.55 4.97 6.22
C ALA A 59 -10.94 4.04 5.06
N ARG A 60 -12.09 3.36 5.18
CA ARG A 60 -12.60 2.47 4.13
C ARG A 60 -12.97 3.23 2.86
N ILE A 61 -13.56 4.41 2.98
CA ILE A 61 -13.88 5.24 1.82
C ILE A 61 -12.61 5.58 1.04
N ILE A 62 -11.56 6.01 1.73
CA ILE A 62 -10.28 6.33 1.10
C ILE A 62 -9.68 5.10 0.43
N SER A 63 -9.70 3.96 1.11
CA SER A 63 -9.23 2.70 0.57
C SER A 63 -9.98 2.28 -0.70
N GLN A 64 -11.29 2.38 -0.71
CA GLN A 64 -12.10 2.00 -1.87
C GLN A 64 -11.95 2.98 -3.04
N ARG A 65 -11.78 4.26 -2.75
CA ARG A 65 -11.48 5.23 -3.81
C ARG A 65 -10.12 4.95 -4.45
N SER A 66 -9.14 4.59 -3.65
CA SER A 66 -7.82 4.19 -4.16
C SER A 66 -7.93 2.94 -5.03
N ARG A 67 -8.71 1.95 -4.60
CA ARG A 67 -8.96 0.75 -5.41
C ARG A 67 -9.55 1.10 -6.77
N HIS A 68 -10.51 2.00 -6.81
CA HIS A 68 -11.11 2.46 -8.07
C HIS A 68 -10.08 3.07 -9.03
N LYS A 69 -9.16 3.86 -8.48
CA LYS A 69 -8.15 4.56 -9.29
C LYS A 69 -6.99 3.68 -9.71
N THR A 70 -6.62 2.72 -8.88
CA THR A 70 -5.37 1.96 -9.05
C THR A 70 -5.57 0.50 -9.42
N GLY A 71 -6.75 -0.04 -9.19
CA GLY A 71 -6.98 -1.48 -9.31
C GLY A 71 -6.37 -2.30 -8.20
N ILE A 72 -5.89 -1.66 -7.13
CA ILE A 72 -5.23 -2.29 -5.98
C ILE A 72 -6.06 -2.03 -4.73
N GLU A 73 -6.46 -3.11 -4.05
CA GLU A 73 -7.18 -3.01 -2.79
C GLU A 73 -6.24 -3.26 -1.62
N ILE A 74 -6.11 -2.27 -0.75
CA ILE A 74 -5.37 -2.43 0.50
C ILE A 74 -6.30 -2.04 1.64
N HIS A 75 -6.64 -3.00 2.49
CA HIS A 75 -7.48 -2.71 3.64
C HIS A 75 -6.71 -1.81 4.62
N PRO A 76 -7.35 -0.75 5.13
CA PRO A 76 -6.64 0.18 6.02
C PRO A 76 -6.15 -0.43 7.33
N GLY A 77 -6.71 -1.57 7.74
CA GLY A 77 -6.26 -2.29 8.93
C GLY A 77 -4.96 -3.08 8.75
N ALA A 78 -4.53 -3.33 7.52
CA ALA A 78 -3.29 -4.04 7.26
C ALA A 78 -2.08 -3.31 7.88
N THR A 79 -1.07 -4.07 8.30
CA THR A 79 0.17 -3.51 8.83
C THR A 79 1.27 -3.74 7.82
N ILE A 80 1.80 -2.66 7.26
CA ILE A 80 2.79 -2.72 6.18
C ILE A 80 4.06 -1.99 6.60
N GLY A 81 5.19 -2.66 6.47
CA GLY A 81 6.50 -2.10 6.77
C GLY A 81 6.98 -1.12 5.71
N LYS A 82 8.29 -0.87 5.71
CA LYS A 82 8.91 0.11 4.81
C LYS A 82 9.15 -0.48 3.44
N ASN A 83 9.14 0.40 2.43
CA ASN A 83 9.60 0.09 1.08
C ASN A 83 8.84 -1.04 0.39
N LEU A 84 7.52 -1.10 0.60
CA LEU A 84 6.69 -2.01 -0.19
C LEU A 84 6.65 -1.52 -1.63
N PHE A 85 7.01 -2.39 -2.56
CA PHE A 85 6.93 -2.15 -3.98
C PHE A 85 5.87 -3.07 -4.60
N ILE A 86 4.87 -2.47 -5.26
CA ILE A 86 3.85 -3.22 -5.98
C ILE A 86 4.04 -2.93 -7.46
N ASP A 87 4.51 -3.94 -8.19
CA ASP A 87 4.79 -3.81 -9.61
C ASP A 87 3.56 -4.21 -10.43
N HIS A 88 3.20 -3.39 -11.41
CA HIS A 88 1.97 -3.49 -12.19
C HIS A 88 0.72 -3.31 -11.33
N GLY A 89 0.42 -4.21 -10.46
CA GLY A 89 -0.53 -4.05 -9.36
C GLY A 89 -1.97 -4.42 -9.65
N ALA A 90 -2.38 -4.55 -10.90
CA ALA A 90 -3.78 -4.84 -11.21
C ALA A 90 -4.27 -6.09 -10.48
N GLY A 91 -5.37 -5.97 -9.74
CA GLY A 91 -5.98 -7.08 -9.03
C GLY A 91 -5.31 -7.49 -7.74
N VAL A 92 -4.33 -6.72 -7.24
CA VAL A 92 -3.73 -6.99 -5.92
C VAL A 92 -4.77 -6.72 -4.84
N VAL A 93 -4.87 -7.63 -3.86
CA VAL A 93 -5.77 -7.50 -2.71
C VAL A 93 -4.99 -7.80 -1.44
N ILE A 94 -4.99 -6.84 -0.52
CA ILE A 94 -4.33 -6.99 0.79
C ILE A 94 -5.40 -6.83 1.88
N GLY A 95 -5.63 -7.89 2.64
CA GLY A 95 -6.72 -7.97 3.61
C GLY A 95 -6.44 -7.29 4.95
N GLU A 96 -7.47 -7.19 5.76
CA GLU A 96 -7.50 -6.41 7.01
C GLU A 96 -6.40 -6.78 8.01
N THR A 97 -6.16 -8.07 8.22
CA THR A 97 -5.22 -8.53 9.25
C THR A 97 -3.87 -8.95 8.66
N THR A 98 -3.62 -8.61 7.39
CA THR A 98 -2.34 -8.88 6.73
C THR A 98 -1.22 -8.10 7.41
N GLU A 99 -0.08 -8.76 7.55
CA GLU A 99 1.16 -8.13 8.01
C GLU A 99 2.22 -8.31 6.93
N ILE A 100 2.85 -7.23 6.52
CA ILE A 100 3.91 -7.24 5.52
C ILE A 100 5.14 -6.59 6.13
N GLY A 101 6.27 -7.29 6.11
CA GLY A 101 7.54 -6.78 6.61
C GLY A 101 8.14 -5.71 5.69
N ASP A 102 9.43 -5.43 5.88
CA ASP A 102 10.13 -4.41 5.11
C ASP A 102 10.65 -4.95 3.77
N ASN A 103 10.75 -4.08 2.78
CA ASN A 103 11.40 -4.35 1.49
C ASN A 103 10.75 -5.49 0.69
N CYS A 104 9.42 -5.65 0.81
CA CYS A 104 8.70 -6.66 0.06
C CYS A 104 8.31 -6.16 -1.32
N THR A 105 8.21 -7.10 -2.27
CA THR A 105 7.73 -6.81 -3.63
C THR A 105 6.54 -7.71 -3.93
N LEU A 106 5.46 -7.11 -4.42
CA LEU A 106 4.27 -7.84 -4.88
C LEU A 106 4.05 -7.55 -6.36
N TYR A 107 3.51 -8.52 -7.07
CA TYR A 107 3.15 -8.39 -8.48
C TYR A 107 1.63 -8.40 -8.65
N GLN A 108 1.19 -8.11 -9.86
CA GLN A 108 -0.23 -8.09 -10.19
C GLN A 108 -0.90 -9.42 -9.82
N GLY A 109 -2.16 -9.34 -9.45
CA GLY A 109 -2.98 -10.51 -9.15
C GLY A 109 -2.71 -11.18 -7.80
N VAL A 110 -1.73 -10.70 -7.03
CA VAL A 110 -1.45 -11.29 -5.71
C VAL A 110 -2.59 -10.98 -4.75
N THR A 111 -3.05 -12.01 -4.04
CA THR A 111 -4.10 -11.88 -3.03
C THR A 111 -3.56 -12.33 -1.69
N LEU A 112 -3.52 -11.41 -0.73
CA LEU A 112 -3.26 -11.71 0.67
C LEU A 112 -4.61 -11.70 1.39
N GLY A 113 -5.35 -12.79 1.21
CA GLY A 113 -6.74 -12.88 1.60
C GLY A 113 -7.00 -13.95 2.66
N GLY A 114 -8.21 -13.94 3.18
CA GLY A 114 -8.72 -14.95 4.10
C GLY A 114 -9.94 -15.64 3.51
N THR A 115 -10.07 -16.92 3.78
CA THR A 115 -11.19 -17.73 3.27
C THR A 115 -12.18 -18.12 4.36
N GLY A 116 -11.86 -17.85 5.64
CA GLY A 116 -12.67 -18.25 6.76
C GLY A 116 -13.66 -17.20 7.22
N LYS A 117 -14.46 -17.58 8.21
CA LYS A 117 -15.41 -16.69 8.87
C LYS A 117 -14.87 -16.13 10.18
N ASP A 118 -13.60 -16.35 10.44
CA ASP A 118 -12.95 -15.91 11.68
C ASP A 118 -12.82 -14.39 11.71
N THR A 119 -12.94 -13.81 12.88
CA THR A 119 -12.83 -12.36 13.08
C THR A 119 -11.46 -11.92 13.56
N GLY A 120 -10.59 -12.88 13.95
CA GLY A 120 -9.23 -12.59 14.38
C GLY A 120 -8.24 -12.53 13.23
N LYS A 121 -6.99 -12.86 13.51
CA LYS A 121 -5.92 -12.93 12.49
C LYS A 121 -6.25 -14.01 11.48
N ARG A 122 -6.62 -13.62 10.27
CA ARG A 122 -7.08 -14.51 9.21
C ARG A 122 -6.40 -14.31 7.87
N HIS A 123 -5.54 -13.29 7.76
CA HIS A 123 -4.82 -12.99 6.53
C HIS A 123 -3.34 -13.34 6.71
N PRO A 124 -2.62 -13.59 5.61
CA PRO A 124 -1.24 -14.04 5.69
C PRO A 124 -0.29 -12.97 6.22
N THR A 125 0.88 -13.43 6.68
CA THR A 125 1.98 -12.59 7.12
C THR A 125 3.17 -12.83 6.19
N LEU A 126 3.70 -11.76 5.63
CA LEU A 126 4.95 -11.80 4.85
C LEU A 126 6.09 -11.24 5.69
N GLY A 127 7.20 -11.99 5.73
CA GLY A 127 8.42 -11.52 6.37
C GLY A 127 9.09 -10.43 5.56
N ASN A 128 10.29 -10.02 5.98
CA ASN A 128 11.09 -9.03 5.26
C ASN A 128 11.64 -9.60 3.95
N ASN A 129 11.78 -8.71 2.96
CA ASN A 129 12.31 -9.05 1.65
C ASN A 129 11.38 -10.03 0.93
#